data_bfd0ab5ab3ce09d3bae1e624d03b2db2
#
_entry.id   bfd0ab5ab3ce09d3bae1e624d03b2db2
#
_cell.length_a   1.000
_cell.length_b   1.000
_cell.length_c   1.000
_cell.angle_alpha   90.00
_cell.angle_beta   90.00
_cell.angle_gamma   90.00
#
_symmetry.space_group_name_H-M   'P 1'
#
loop_
_entity.id
_entity.type
_entity.pdbx_description
1 polymer ?
#
loop_
_entity_poly.entity_id
_entity_poly.type
_entity_poly.pdbx_seq_one_letter_code
_entity_poly.pdbx_strand_id
1 'polypeptide(L)'
;MISKFSTVYAGHVDLPDMGQMATPANERRYSNDHLATVFSKTEAIARCMDEHGYSTLWLAEHHFQREGYECLPNILMLAVHLAHLTSRLRTGCGFNITPMWHPLRLAEDYAAADILTGGRTVFGVGRGYHTREVETFGAPMLDAEANRDLFEEQVDIIMKAFHSESFAHKGKHYTLPPAVPYRGYELKDLTLVPRPLRQPVECWQPVVSASARGLDFMIKHRIKGLIGGGAATMAEKSIFAYQDAAHRGGLDYKLGEGLSLGIFYHLAESRERAVREITPWYEEHVKMFGPLGFVPGITPSQLEASTKRGGWDAGGVPTLEHYARVGAWFAGPPEELVAYLKTLEQAYPGLEHVHLSNSMGTPQKVMLEQLAWLGKEVMPEFTRR
;
A
#
# COMPACT_ATOMS: atom_id res chain seq x y z
N MET A 1 -0.26 -10.75 18.52
CA MET A 1 -0.57 -9.48 19.22
C MET A 1 -0.02 -8.32 18.41
N ILE A 2 -0.80 -7.27 18.24
CA ILE A 2 -0.41 -6.06 17.50
C ILE A 2 0.81 -5.44 18.21
N SER A 3 1.88 -5.20 17.46
CA SER A 3 3.12 -4.60 17.96
C SER A 3 3.79 -3.69 16.92
N LYS A 4 3.35 -3.76 15.66
CA LYS A 4 3.91 -3.00 14.55
C LYS A 4 2.86 -2.10 13.92
N PHE A 5 3.08 -0.81 14.08
CA PHE A 5 2.24 0.25 13.53
C PHE A 5 2.90 0.87 12.31
N SER A 6 2.14 1.05 11.26
CA SER A 6 2.59 1.62 10.00
C SER A 6 1.53 2.53 9.40
N THR A 7 1.89 3.26 8.36
CA THR A 7 0.96 4.10 7.58
C THR A 7 1.20 3.82 6.09
N VAL A 8 0.12 3.78 5.31
CA VAL A 8 0.19 3.84 3.85
C VAL A 8 -0.04 5.29 3.41
N TYR A 9 0.89 5.82 2.64
CA TYR A 9 0.80 7.15 2.07
C TYR A 9 0.94 7.07 0.55
N ALA A 10 -0.15 7.35 -0.16
CA ALA A 10 -0.20 7.23 -1.62
C ALA A 10 0.50 8.39 -2.36
N GLY A 11 0.93 9.44 -1.63
CA GLY A 11 1.65 10.55 -2.23
C GLY A 11 0.75 11.70 -2.71
N HIS A 12 -0.29 12.05 -1.97
CA HIS A 12 -1.11 13.21 -2.30
C HIS A 12 -0.49 14.53 -1.82
N VAL A 13 -0.63 15.59 -2.63
CA VAL A 13 -0.31 16.95 -2.22
C VAL A 13 -1.40 17.53 -1.31
N ASP A 14 -1.15 18.69 -0.69
CA ASP A 14 -2.23 19.41 0.00
C ASP A 14 -3.21 19.97 -1.03
N LEU A 15 -4.49 19.67 -0.88
CA LEU A 15 -5.53 20.11 -1.80
C LEU A 15 -6.17 21.40 -1.28
N PRO A 16 -6.29 22.46 -2.10
CA PRO A 16 -6.85 23.74 -1.66
C PRO A 16 -8.37 23.71 -1.43
N ASP A 17 -9.07 22.78 -2.09
CA ASP A 17 -10.50 22.55 -1.94
C ASP A 17 -10.79 21.05 -1.86
N MET A 18 -11.73 20.63 -1.02
CA MET A 18 -12.03 19.22 -0.75
C MET A 18 -13.51 19.01 -0.48
N GLY A 19 -13.94 17.76 -0.64
CA GLY A 19 -15.31 17.32 -0.39
C GLY A 19 -16.21 17.35 -1.64
N GLN A 20 -17.45 16.92 -1.47
CA GLN A 20 -18.39 16.73 -2.58
C GLN A 20 -18.70 18.02 -3.35
N MET A 21 -18.65 19.18 -2.69
CA MET A 21 -18.91 20.49 -3.29
C MET A 21 -17.69 21.12 -3.96
N ALA A 22 -16.50 20.53 -3.77
CA ALA A 22 -15.25 21.03 -4.34
C ALA A 22 -15.07 20.62 -5.81
N THR A 23 -13.93 20.98 -6.39
CA THR A 23 -13.56 20.63 -7.77
C THR A 23 -13.65 19.11 -7.99
N PRO A 24 -14.36 18.66 -9.05
CA PRO A 24 -14.39 17.22 -9.38
C PRO A 24 -12.99 16.65 -9.61
N ALA A 25 -12.78 15.39 -9.23
CA ALA A 25 -11.45 14.76 -9.27
C ALA A 25 -10.78 14.89 -10.65
N ASN A 26 -11.49 14.59 -11.72
CA ASN A 26 -10.96 14.63 -13.09
C ASN A 26 -10.70 16.04 -13.64
N GLU A 27 -11.17 17.08 -12.99
CA GLU A 27 -10.97 18.48 -13.39
C GLU A 27 -9.79 19.16 -12.70
N ARG A 28 -9.22 18.50 -11.66
CA ARG A 28 -8.08 19.03 -10.93
C ARG A 28 -6.83 19.12 -11.80
N ARG A 29 -6.14 20.24 -11.72
CA ARG A 29 -4.89 20.51 -12.45
C ARG A 29 -3.99 21.38 -11.58
N TYR A 30 -2.86 20.84 -11.18
CA TYR A 30 -1.89 21.59 -10.38
C TYR A 30 -0.61 21.88 -11.16
N SER A 31 0.09 22.95 -10.76
CA SER A 31 1.41 23.28 -11.29
C SER A 31 2.44 22.23 -10.87
N ASN A 32 3.53 22.12 -11.63
CA ASN A 32 4.63 21.22 -11.28
C ASN A 32 5.21 21.55 -9.89
N ASP A 33 5.34 22.84 -9.55
CA ASP A 33 5.87 23.23 -8.25
C ASP A 33 4.96 22.79 -7.09
N HIS A 34 3.64 22.86 -7.28
CA HIS A 34 2.69 22.35 -6.29
C HIS A 34 2.76 20.81 -6.18
N LEU A 35 2.82 20.11 -7.30
CA LEU A 35 2.95 18.65 -7.30
C LEU A 35 4.26 18.18 -6.66
N ALA A 36 5.35 18.91 -6.87
CA ALA A 36 6.65 18.61 -6.27
C ALA A 36 6.66 18.73 -4.73
N THR A 37 5.71 19.44 -4.12
CA THR A 37 5.58 19.50 -2.65
C THR A 37 5.32 18.13 -2.00
N VAL A 38 4.91 17.14 -2.78
CA VAL A 38 4.72 15.76 -2.30
C VAL A 38 6.00 15.21 -1.65
N PHE A 39 7.17 15.56 -2.15
CA PHE A 39 8.44 15.06 -1.61
C PHE A 39 8.72 15.65 -0.23
N SER A 40 8.61 16.96 -0.05
CA SER A 40 8.81 17.61 1.26
C SER A 40 7.73 17.17 2.28
N LYS A 41 6.50 16.94 1.83
CA LYS A 41 5.44 16.37 2.67
C LYS A 41 5.81 14.94 3.12
N THR A 42 6.32 14.10 2.21
CA THR A 42 6.75 12.74 2.54
C THR A 42 7.93 12.73 3.52
N GLU A 43 8.90 13.64 3.36
CA GLU A 43 10.01 13.82 4.31
C GLU A 43 9.49 14.15 5.71
N ALA A 44 8.57 15.11 5.82
CA ALA A 44 7.98 15.51 7.11
C ALA A 44 7.23 14.35 7.78
N ILE A 45 6.46 13.58 7.01
CA ILE A 45 5.79 12.37 7.49
C ILE A 45 6.80 11.35 7.99
N ALA A 46 7.85 11.04 7.21
CA ALA A 46 8.87 10.06 7.58
C ALA A 46 9.59 10.44 8.88
N ARG A 47 10.01 11.72 9.04
CA ARG A 47 10.63 12.21 10.28
C ARG A 47 9.71 12.09 11.49
N CYS A 48 8.46 12.50 11.35
CA CYS A 48 7.47 12.37 12.40
C CYS A 48 7.24 10.89 12.81
N MET A 49 7.14 9.99 11.85
CA MET A 49 6.98 8.56 12.11
C MET A 49 8.21 7.95 12.79
N ASP A 50 9.44 8.33 12.37
CA ASP A 50 10.68 7.85 12.99
C ASP A 50 10.78 8.32 14.45
N GLU A 51 10.45 9.59 14.72
CA GLU A 51 10.41 10.17 16.07
C GLU A 51 9.45 9.40 16.99
N HIS A 52 8.28 9.04 16.49
CA HIS A 52 7.23 8.38 17.28
C HIS A 52 7.29 6.83 17.26
N GLY A 53 8.32 6.24 16.65
CA GLY A 53 8.57 4.80 16.75
C GLY A 53 7.69 3.91 15.87
N TYR A 54 7.15 4.45 14.76
CA TYR A 54 6.48 3.63 13.76
C TYR A 54 7.41 2.62 13.12
N SER A 55 6.87 1.50 12.70
CA SER A 55 7.65 0.43 12.09
C SER A 55 7.95 0.67 10.61
N THR A 56 6.96 1.13 9.84
CA THR A 56 7.09 1.23 8.38
C THR A 56 6.21 2.34 7.82
N LEU A 57 6.77 3.17 6.93
CA LEU A 57 6.04 4.04 6.02
C LEU A 57 5.90 3.32 4.68
N TRP A 58 4.68 2.95 4.30
CA TRP A 58 4.37 2.35 3.01
C TRP A 58 4.09 3.44 1.99
N LEU A 59 4.83 3.42 0.88
CA LEU A 59 4.69 4.37 -0.23
C LEU A 59 4.16 3.64 -1.46
N ALA A 60 3.21 4.25 -2.17
CA ALA A 60 2.65 3.71 -3.39
C ALA A 60 3.30 4.32 -4.64
N GLU A 61 3.61 3.49 -5.64
CA GLU A 61 4.10 3.93 -6.95
C GLU A 61 2.93 4.29 -7.84
N HIS A 62 2.89 5.57 -8.29
CA HIS A 62 1.87 6.09 -9.19
C HIS A 62 2.44 7.11 -10.17
N HIS A 63 1.81 7.20 -11.34
CA HIS A 63 2.33 8.00 -12.45
C HIS A 63 1.26 8.91 -13.05
N PHE A 64 1.70 10.05 -13.60
CA PHE A 64 0.89 10.98 -14.40
C PHE A 64 -0.31 11.60 -13.67
N GLN A 65 -0.28 11.68 -12.34
CA GLN A 65 -1.37 12.13 -11.47
C GLN A 65 -1.35 13.67 -11.27
N ARG A 66 -1.58 14.42 -12.35
CA ARG A 66 -1.66 15.90 -12.30
C ARG A 66 -2.80 16.43 -11.43
N GLU A 67 -3.70 15.54 -11.02
CA GLU A 67 -4.80 15.79 -10.10
C GLU A 67 -4.34 15.93 -8.64
N GLY A 68 -3.08 15.56 -8.36
CA GLY A 68 -2.46 15.75 -7.05
C GLY A 68 -2.77 14.66 -6.02
N TYR A 69 -3.36 13.55 -6.42
CA TYR A 69 -3.74 12.48 -5.49
C TYR A 69 -2.63 11.47 -5.20
N GLU A 70 -1.87 11.09 -6.21
CA GLU A 70 -0.86 10.02 -6.13
C GLU A 70 0.34 10.41 -7.01
N CYS A 71 1.34 11.08 -6.41
CA CYS A 71 2.37 11.79 -7.14
C CYS A 71 3.79 11.24 -6.90
N LEU A 72 3.93 9.98 -6.50
CA LEU A 72 5.23 9.35 -6.21
C LEU A 72 5.62 8.35 -7.30
N PRO A 73 6.43 8.74 -8.30
CA PRO A 73 6.70 7.88 -9.45
C PRO A 73 7.81 6.84 -9.22
N ASN A 74 8.64 7.00 -8.18
CA ASN A 74 9.71 6.05 -7.86
C ASN A 74 9.91 5.95 -6.35
N ILE A 75 9.37 4.90 -5.77
CA ILE A 75 9.39 4.69 -4.32
C ILE A 75 10.72 4.09 -3.81
N LEU A 76 11.49 3.40 -4.65
CA LEU A 76 12.82 2.90 -4.26
C LEU A 76 13.84 4.03 -4.14
N MET A 77 13.85 4.96 -5.09
CA MET A 77 14.69 6.16 -5.00
C MET A 77 14.33 6.99 -3.77
N LEU A 78 13.03 7.16 -3.51
CA LEU A 78 12.55 7.89 -2.34
C LEU A 78 12.89 7.16 -1.03
N ALA A 79 12.84 5.83 -0.99
CA ALA A 79 13.24 5.05 0.18
C ALA A 79 14.71 5.29 0.57
N VAL A 80 15.61 5.34 -0.42
CA VAL A 80 17.03 5.67 -0.18
C VAL A 80 17.17 7.09 0.39
N HIS A 81 16.46 8.06 -0.18
CA HIS A 81 16.47 9.44 0.32
C HIS A 81 15.96 9.52 1.77
N LEU A 82 14.81 8.94 2.08
CA LEU A 82 14.22 8.96 3.41
C LEU A 82 15.07 8.24 4.46
N ALA A 83 15.81 7.21 4.07
CA ALA A 83 16.72 6.51 4.96
C ALA A 83 17.85 7.41 5.50
N HIS A 84 18.28 8.43 4.74
CA HIS A 84 19.24 9.43 5.22
C HIS A 84 18.62 10.47 6.17
N LEU A 85 17.31 10.58 6.21
CA LEU A 85 16.55 11.52 7.04
C LEU A 85 16.01 10.90 8.33
N THR A 86 16.09 9.57 8.44
CA THR A 86 15.51 8.77 9.53
C THR A 86 16.53 7.78 10.08
N SER A 87 16.29 7.28 11.29
CA SER A 87 17.25 6.39 11.99
C SER A 87 16.77 4.94 12.05
N ARG A 88 15.47 4.71 12.23
CA ARG A 88 14.87 3.39 12.49
C ARG A 88 13.74 3.04 11.54
N LEU A 89 13.03 4.04 11.05
CA LEU A 89 11.87 3.86 10.19
C LEU A 89 12.24 3.02 8.96
N ARG A 90 11.43 2.02 8.69
CA ARG A 90 11.51 1.26 7.43
C ARG A 90 10.64 1.95 6.37
N THR A 91 11.07 1.92 5.13
CA THR A 91 10.26 2.35 3.98
C THR A 91 9.79 1.13 3.22
N GLY A 92 8.48 0.95 3.15
CA GLY A 92 7.85 -0.16 2.43
C GLY A 92 7.41 0.26 1.02
N CYS A 93 7.69 -0.59 0.04
CA CYS A 93 7.10 -0.45 -1.29
C CYS A 93 5.65 -0.96 -1.23
N GLY A 94 4.73 -0.09 -1.19
CA GLY A 94 3.32 -0.41 -1.10
C GLY A 94 2.48 0.17 -2.26
N PHE A 95 2.77 -0.19 -3.53
CA PHE A 95 3.66 -1.27 -4.03
C PHE A 95 4.45 -0.82 -5.25
N ASN A 96 5.56 -1.51 -5.61
CA ASN A 96 6.09 -1.43 -6.96
C ASN A 96 5.09 -2.09 -7.91
N ILE A 97 4.69 -1.39 -8.97
CA ILE A 97 3.75 -1.93 -9.96
C ILE A 97 4.53 -2.77 -10.97
N THR A 98 4.78 -4.02 -10.57
CA THR A 98 5.71 -4.93 -11.24
C THR A 98 5.52 -5.03 -12.75
N PRO A 99 4.29 -5.07 -13.32
CA PRO A 99 4.11 -5.12 -14.78
C PRO A 99 4.67 -3.93 -15.56
N MET A 100 4.90 -2.79 -14.90
CA MET A 100 5.50 -1.61 -15.53
C MET A 100 7.04 -1.66 -15.59
N TRP A 101 7.65 -2.68 -14.96
CA TRP A 101 9.10 -2.82 -14.83
C TRP A 101 9.63 -4.00 -15.63
N HIS A 102 10.89 -3.92 -16.05
CA HIS A 102 11.63 -5.14 -16.38
C HIS A 102 12.02 -5.84 -15.06
N PRO A 103 11.72 -7.14 -14.85
CA PRO A 103 11.88 -7.79 -13.54
C PRO A 103 13.31 -7.75 -13.00
N LEU A 104 14.32 -7.86 -13.86
CA LEU A 104 15.72 -7.76 -13.44
C LEU A 104 16.09 -6.34 -13.00
N ARG A 105 15.58 -5.29 -13.68
CA ARG A 105 15.84 -3.91 -13.25
C ARG A 105 15.21 -3.63 -11.89
N LEU A 106 13.98 -4.06 -11.67
CA LEU A 106 13.33 -3.91 -10.37
C LEU A 106 14.10 -4.67 -9.27
N ALA A 107 14.61 -5.87 -9.58
CA ALA A 107 15.40 -6.65 -8.63
C ALA A 107 16.74 -5.96 -8.29
N GLU A 108 17.47 -5.42 -9.29
CA GLU A 108 18.71 -4.68 -9.08
C GLU A 108 18.49 -3.39 -8.28
N ASP A 109 17.47 -2.60 -8.65
CA ASP A 109 17.16 -1.33 -7.99
C ASP A 109 16.74 -1.56 -6.51
N TYR A 110 15.95 -2.61 -6.23
CA TYR A 110 15.65 -3.00 -4.86
C TYR A 110 16.89 -3.45 -4.09
N ALA A 111 17.74 -4.31 -4.67
CA ALA A 111 18.94 -4.78 -4.01
C ALA A 111 19.88 -3.64 -3.64
N ALA A 112 20.04 -2.67 -4.55
CA ALA A 112 20.79 -1.45 -4.29
C ALA A 112 20.16 -0.61 -3.17
N ALA A 113 18.84 -0.39 -3.20
CA ALA A 113 18.12 0.34 -2.18
C ALA A 113 18.22 -0.35 -0.80
N ASP A 114 18.09 -1.67 -0.74
CA ASP A 114 18.22 -2.45 0.50
C ASP A 114 19.60 -2.28 1.14
N ILE A 115 20.67 -2.35 0.34
CA ILE A 115 22.05 -2.15 0.81
C ILE A 115 22.26 -0.70 1.27
N LEU A 116 21.87 0.29 0.46
CA LEU A 116 22.07 1.70 0.76
C LEU A 116 21.30 2.18 2.00
N THR A 117 20.18 1.54 2.28
CA THR A 117 19.36 1.82 3.48
C THR A 117 19.72 0.99 4.69
N GLY A 118 20.74 0.10 4.60
CA GLY A 118 21.10 -0.82 5.67
C GLY A 118 20.00 -1.82 6.00
N GLY A 119 19.23 -2.30 5.01
CA GLY A 119 18.14 -3.26 5.16
C GLY A 119 16.84 -2.64 5.67
N ARG A 120 16.65 -1.31 5.55
CA ARG A 120 15.42 -0.63 5.96
C ARG A 120 14.38 -0.45 4.84
N THR A 121 14.67 -0.94 3.63
CA THR A 121 13.68 -1.01 2.55
C THR A 121 12.94 -2.35 2.59
N VAL A 122 11.62 -2.31 2.52
CA VAL A 122 10.76 -3.51 2.47
C VAL A 122 10.24 -3.68 1.06
N PHE A 123 10.47 -4.85 0.46
CA PHE A 123 10.00 -5.12 -0.90
C PHE A 123 8.48 -5.31 -0.93
N GLY A 124 7.85 -4.79 -1.96
CA GLY A 124 6.43 -4.99 -2.17
C GLY A 124 6.10 -4.95 -3.65
N VAL A 125 5.16 -5.81 -4.08
CA VAL A 125 4.77 -6.02 -5.46
C VAL A 125 3.28 -5.87 -5.66
N GLY A 126 2.88 -5.19 -6.74
CA GLY A 126 1.48 -5.00 -7.12
C GLY A 126 1.29 -5.14 -8.63
N ARG A 127 0.04 -5.39 -9.03
CA ARG A 127 -0.34 -5.52 -10.45
C ARG A 127 -0.76 -4.20 -11.10
N GLY A 128 -0.97 -3.17 -10.28
CA GLY A 128 -1.56 -1.92 -10.71
C GLY A 128 -3.09 -1.94 -10.73
N TYR A 129 -3.68 -0.75 -10.80
CA TYR A 129 -5.12 -0.54 -10.94
C TYR A 129 -5.48 0.68 -11.80
N HIS A 130 -4.50 1.51 -12.14
CA HIS A 130 -4.69 2.63 -13.08
C HIS A 130 -4.35 2.21 -14.50
N THR A 131 -5.35 2.14 -15.36
CA THR A 131 -5.15 1.88 -16.79
C THR A 131 -4.25 2.94 -17.43
N ARG A 132 -4.39 4.22 -17.04
CA ARG A 132 -3.53 5.32 -17.49
C ARG A 132 -2.05 5.05 -17.25
N GLU A 133 -1.70 4.40 -16.16
CA GLU A 133 -0.31 4.09 -15.80
C GLU A 133 0.17 2.83 -16.51
N VAL A 134 -0.47 1.72 -16.24
CA VAL A 134 -0.01 0.38 -16.65
C VAL A 134 0.00 0.24 -18.17
N GLU A 135 -1.06 0.68 -18.87
CA GLU A 135 -1.13 0.63 -20.35
C GLU A 135 -0.13 1.59 -21.00
N THR A 136 0.12 2.76 -20.38
CA THR A 136 1.11 3.71 -20.91
C THR A 136 2.53 3.15 -20.87
N PHE A 137 2.87 2.35 -19.88
CA PHE A 137 4.14 1.63 -19.81
C PHE A 137 4.17 0.33 -20.65
N GLY A 138 3.12 0.07 -21.42
CA GLY A 138 3.05 -1.05 -22.36
C GLY A 138 2.70 -2.40 -21.72
N ALA A 139 2.26 -2.40 -20.47
CA ALA A 139 1.80 -3.61 -19.79
C ALA A 139 0.27 -3.75 -19.88
N PRO A 140 -0.26 -4.99 -20.01
CA PRO A 140 -1.70 -5.18 -20.11
C PRO A 140 -2.37 -4.92 -18.76
N MET A 141 -3.39 -4.04 -18.72
CA MET A 141 -4.23 -3.82 -17.55
C MET A 141 -5.69 -4.15 -17.85
N LEU A 142 -6.15 -3.82 -19.05
CA LEU A 142 -7.50 -4.10 -19.51
C LEU A 142 -7.76 -5.61 -19.68
N ASP A 143 -6.72 -6.39 -19.96
CA ASP A 143 -6.76 -7.86 -19.93
C ASP A 143 -6.23 -8.35 -18.56
N ALA A 144 -7.14 -8.60 -17.64
CA ALA A 144 -6.81 -8.98 -16.26
C ALA A 144 -6.05 -10.33 -16.16
N GLU A 145 -6.25 -11.25 -17.12
CA GLU A 145 -5.55 -12.54 -17.14
C GLU A 145 -4.12 -12.37 -17.67
N ALA A 146 -3.96 -11.64 -18.78
CA ALA A 146 -2.63 -11.31 -19.31
C ALA A 146 -1.80 -10.51 -18.29
N ASN A 147 -2.41 -9.54 -17.58
CA ASN A 147 -1.74 -8.80 -16.52
C ASN A 147 -1.28 -9.74 -15.39
N ARG A 148 -2.12 -10.69 -14.99
CA ARG A 148 -1.79 -11.66 -13.94
C ARG A 148 -0.66 -12.59 -14.37
N ASP A 149 -0.71 -13.14 -15.58
CA ASP A 149 0.33 -14.03 -16.12
C ASP A 149 1.69 -13.32 -16.17
N LEU A 150 1.71 -12.08 -16.67
CA LEU A 150 2.93 -11.27 -16.71
C LEU A 150 3.48 -11.01 -15.30
N PHE A 151 2.60 -10.57 -14.38
CA PHE A 151 2.97 -10.29 -12.99
C PHE A 151 3.55 -11.53 -12.29
N GLU A 152 2.89 -12.68 -12.39
CA GLU A 152 3.34 -13.90 -11.73
C GLU A 152 4.70 -14.37 -12.27
N GLU A 153 4.92 -14.32 -13.59
CA GLU A 153 6.22 -14.64 -14.18
C GLU A 153 7.32 -13.67 -13.74
N GLN A 154 7.04 -12.36 -13.71
CA GLN A 154 8.00 -11.35 -13.26
C GLN A 154 8.40 -11.54 -11.80
N VAL A 155 7.43 -11.82 -10.91
CA VAL A 155 7.71 -12.08 -9.50
C VAL A 155 8.51 -13.38 -9.32
N ASP A 156 8.20 -14.46 -10.08
CA ASP A 156 9.00 -15.69 -10.10
C ASP A 156 10.46 -15.40 -10.45
N ILE A 157 10.72 -14.56 -11.46
CA ILE A 157 12.08 -14.15 -11.87
C ILE A 157 12.77 -13.36 -10.75
N ILE A 158 12.10 -12.37 -10.17
CA ILE A 158 12.64 -11.54 -9.09
C ILE A 158 13.01 -12.40 -7.88
N MET A 159 12.14 -13.32 -7.46
CA MET A 159 12.42 -14.21 -6.33
C MET A 159 13.58 -15.16 -6.60
N LYS A 160 13.72 -15.68 -7.83
CA LYS A 160 14.91 -16.45 -8.23
C LYS A 160 16.17 -15.60 -8.14
N ALA A 161 16.14 -14.37 -8.69
CA ALA A 161 17.28 -13.46 -8.66
C ALA A 161 17.72 -13.12 -7.21
N PHE A 162 16.77 -12.94 -6.29
CA PHE A 162 17.08 -12.66 -4.89
C PHE A 162 17.70 -13.84 -4.16
N HIS A 163 17.16 -15.05 -4.36
CA HIS A 163 17.45 -16.18 -3.48
C HIS A 163 18.41 -17.22 -4.08
N SER A 164 18.75 -17.14 -5.37
CA SER A 164 19.71 -18.05 -6.00
C SER A 164 21.06 -17.37 -6.21
N GLU A 165 22.13 -18.14 -6.15
CA GLU A 165 23.47 -17.67 -6.48
C GLU A 165 23.56 -17.31 -7.95
N SER A 166 23.06 -18.21 -8.82
CA SER A 166 22.80 -17.95 -10.22
C SER A 166 21.46 -18.56 -10.64
N PHE A 167 20.89 -18.07 -11.72
CA PHE A 167 19.59 -18.54 -12.20
C PHE A 167 19.47 -18.39 -13.72
N ALA A 168 18.60 -19.22 -14.27
CA ALA A 168 18.06 -19.09 -15.62
C ALA A 168 16.53 -19.15 -15.56
N HIS A 169 15.89 -18.55 -16.54
CA HIS A 169 14.44 -18.58 -16.66
C HIS A 169 14.02 -18.73 -18.12
N LYS A 170 13.03 -19.59 -18.38
CA LYS A 170 12.36 -19.72 -19.65
C LYS A 170 10.87 -19.82 -19.39
N GLY A 171 10.16 -18.76 -19.73
CA GLY A 171 8.73 -18.62 -19.50
C GLY A 171 7.97 -18.15 -20.73
N LYS A 172 6.77 -17.65 -20.51
CA LYS A 172 5.88 -17.13 -21.54
C LYS A 172 6.34 -15.77 -22.07
N HIS A 173 6.84 -14.91 -21.17
CA HIS A 173 7.20 -13.53 -21.46
C HIS A 173 8.70 -13.31 -21.51
N TYR A 174 9.49 -14.12 -20.78
CA TYR A 174 10.94 -13.91 -20.62
C TYR A 174 11.75 -15.19 -20.88
N THR A 175 12.89 -15.02 -21.55
CA THR A 175 13.97 -16.02 -21.60
C THR A 175 15.24 -15.35 -21.11
N LEU A 176 15.77 -15.77 -19.96
CA LEU A 176 16.87 -15.13 -19.24
C LEU A 176 17.92 -16.18 -18.82
N PRO A 177 19.18 -16.05 -19.28
CA PRO A 177 19.64 -15.13 -20.31
C PRO A 177 19.07 -15.52 -21.69
N PRO A 178 19.06 -14.59 -22.65
CA PRO A 178 18.90 -14.96 -24.05
C PRO A 178 20.12 -15.75 -24.51
N ALA A 179 19.98 -16.53 -25.62
CA ALA A 179 21.10 -17.26 -26.24
C ALA A 179 22.05 -16.27 -26.91
N VAL A 180 23.05 -15.79 -26.17
CA VAL A 180 24.03 -14.82 -26.66
C VAL A 180 25.46 -15.24 -26.30
N PRO A 181 26.44 -15.00 -27.17
CA PRO A 181 27.86 -15.22 -26.87
C PRO A 181 28.34 -14.12 -25.91
N TYR A 182 29.17 -14.51 -24.92
CA TYR A 182 29.78 -13.59 -23.98
C TYR A 182 31.22 -14.05 -23.68
N ARG A 183 32.23 -13.24 -24.00
CA ARG A 183 33.65 -13.49 -23.72
C ARG A 183 34.14 -14.89 -24.12
N GLY A 184 33.69 -15.38 -25.30
CA GLY A 184 34.09 -16.69 -25.82
C GLY A 184 33.35 -17.91 -25.29
N TYR A 185 32.27 -17.71 -24.51
CA TYR A 185 31.34 -18.76 -24.09
C TYR A 185 29.89 -18.35 -24.33
N GLU A 186 29.00 -19.31 -24.28
CA GLU A 186 27.54 -19.05 -24.30
C GLU A 186 27.05 -18.77 -22.89
N LEU A 187 26.29 -17.67 -22.73
CA LEU A 187 25.71 -17.28 -21.44
C LEU A 187 24.58 -18.25 -21.08
N LYS A 188 24.70 -18.96 -19.95
CA LYS A 188 23.74 -20.00 -19.53
C LYS A 188 22.89 -19.58 -18.34
N ASP A 189 23.43 -18.72 -17.47
CA ASP A 189 22.76 -18.21 -16.27
C ASP A 189 23.19 -16.78 -15.97
N LEU A 190 22.48 -16.15 -15.05
CA LEU A 190 22.71 -14.79 -14.55
C LEU A 190 22.89 -14.82 -13.05
N THR A 191 23.66 -13.89 -12.52
CA THR A 191 23.78 -13.62 -11.09
C THR A 191 23.35 -12.18 -10.82
N LEU A 192 22.44 -11.96 -9.88
CA LEU A 192 22.10 -10.62 -9.42
C LEU A 192 23.28 -10.05 -8.61
N VAL A 193 23.80 -8.90 -9.02
CA VAL A 193 24.99 -8.29 -8.39
C VAL A 193 24.75 -6.79 -8.14
N PRO A 194 24.78 -6.36 -6.87
CA PRO A 194 24.79 -7.20 -5.65
C PRO A 194 23.40 -7.83 -5.39
N ARG A 195 23.35 -8.82 -4.51
CA ARG A 195 22.08 -9.34 -3.99
C ARG A 195 21.63 -8.52 -2.78
N PRO A 196 20.34 -8.54 -2.41
CA PRO A 196 19.84 -7.85 -1.22
C PRO A 196 20.59 -8.25 0.05
N LEU A 197 20.75 -7.29 0.95
CA LEU A 197 21.44 -7.46 2.24
C LEU A 197 20.71 -8.47 3.13
N ARG A 198 19.38 -8.41 3.17
CA ARG A 198 18.55 -9.30 3.98
C ARG A 198 18.06 -10.50 3.17
N GLN A 199 18.28 -11.69 3.70
CA GLN A 199 17.87 -12.95 3.11
C GLN A 199 17.15 -13.82 4.16
N PRO A 200 16.01 -14.42 3.84
CA PRO A 200 15.21 -14.19 2.63
C PRO A 200 14.64 -12.77 2.58
N VAL A 201 14.38 -12.28 1.36
CA VAL A 201 13.76 -10.95 1.17
C VAL A 201 12.33 -10.98 1.68
N GLU A 202 12.01 -10.05 2.60
CA GLU A 202 10.64 -9.82 3.05
C GLU A 202 9.84 -9.13 1.93
N CYS A 203 8.80 -9.81 1.43
CA CYS A 203 7.96 -9.32 0.35
C CYS A 203 6.50 -9.19 0.78
N TRP A 204 5.84 -8.12 0.32
CA TRP A 204 4.44 -7.83 0.58
C TRP A 204 3.65 -7.60 -0.71
N GLN A 205 2.35 -7.91 -0.67
CA GLN A 205 1.43 -7.72 -1.79
C GLN A 205 0.07 -7.25 -1.28
N PRO A 206 -0.70 -6.43 -2.05
CA PRO A 206 -2.06 -6.09 -1.66
C PRO A 206 -2.98 -7.31 -1.80
N VAL A 207 -3.81 -7.56 -0.80
CA VAL A 207 -4.87 -8.57 -0.84
C VAL A 207 -6.18 -7.87 -1.17
N VAL A 208 -6.47 -7.71 -2.46
CA VAL A 208 -7.70 -7.06 -2.96
C VAL A 208 -8.84 -8.07 -3.13
N SER A 209 -8.50 -9.31 -3.51
CA SER A 209 -9.46 -10.40 -3.66
C SER A 209 -8.91 -11.68 -3.05
N ALA A 210 -9.79 -12.48 -2.44
CA ALA A 210 -9.45 -13.78 -1.87
C ALA A 210 -9.44 -14.90 -2.94
N SER A 211 -8.90 -14.64 -4.15
CA SER A 211 -8.84 -15.67 -5.20
C SER A 211 -7.82 -16.74 -4.83
N ALA A 212 -8.19 -18.03 -4.98
CA ALA A 212 -7.32 -19.15 -4.63
C ALA A 212 -5.96 -19.07 -5.36
N ARG A 213 -5.95 -18.83 -6.69
CA ARG A 213 -4.71 -18.66 -7.47
C ARG A 213 -3.80 -17.58 -6.90
N GLY A 214 -4.36 -16.41 -6.56
CA GLY A 214 -3.57 -15.30 -6.03
C GLY A 214 -2.99 -15.60 -4.65
N LEU A 215 -3.77 -16.22 -3.76
CA LEU A 215 -3.31 -16.57 -2.42
C LEU A 215 -2.29 -17.72 -2.45
N ASP A 216 -2.53 -18.77 -3.24
CA ASP A 216 -1.57 -19.87 -3.40
C ASP A 216 -0.23 -19.38 -3.98
N PHE A 217 -0.26 -18.40 -4.91
CA PHE A 217 0.94 -17.74 -5.42
C PHE A 217 1.68 -16.96 -4.32
N MET A 218 0.97 -16.20 -3.50
CA MET A 218 1.56 -15.50 -2.36
C MET A 218 2.25 -16.48 -1.40
N ILE A 219 1.59 -17.58 -1.06
CA ILE A 219 2.13 -18.59 -0.14
C ILE A 219 3.35 -19.30 -0.74
N LYS A 220 3.33 -19.65 -2.03
CA LYS A 220 4.48 -20.21 -2.75
C LYS A 220 5.75 -19.40 -2.53
N HIS A 221 5.63 -18.07 -2.56
CA HIS A 221 6.76 -17.15 -2.41
C HIS A 221 6.89 -16.55 -1.00
N ARG A 222 6.11 -17.00 -0.03
CA ARG A 222 6.05 -16.46 1.34
C ARG A 222 5.79 -14.94 1.36
N ILE A 223 4.99 -14.46 0.41
CA ILE A 223 4.58 -13.07 0.31
C ILE A 223 3.51 -12.78 1.37
N LYS A 224 3.75 -11.75 2.18
CA LYS A 224 2.83 -11.23 3.18
C LYS A 224 1.76 -10.35 2.54
N GLY A 225 0.61 -10.21 3.20
CA GLY A 225 -0.53 -9.48 2.67
C GLY A 225 -0.80 -8.14 3.36
N LEU A 226 -0.97 -7.05 2.58
CA LEU A 226 -1.63 -5.84 3.04
C LEU A 226 -3.11 -5.90 2.65
N ILE A 227 -4.00 -5.82 3.64
CA ILE A 227 -5.44 -5.71 3.45
C ILE A 227 -5.82 -4.25 3.72
N GLY A 228 -6.07 -3.47 2.67
CA GLY A 228 -6.39 -2.05 2.78
C GLY A 228 -7.88 -1.79 2.95
N GLY A 229 -8.21 -0.67 3.61
CA GLY A 229 -9.57 -0.10 3.64
C GLY A 229 -10.63 -0.97 4.32
N GLY A 230 -10.20 -1.94 5.13
CA GLY A 230 -11.09 -2.96 5.64
C GLY A 230 -11.36 -2.86 7.13
N ALA A 231 -12.63 -2.85 7.45
CA ALA A 231 -13.11 -3.38 8.69
C ALA A 231 -12.68 -4.83 8.86
N ALA A 232 -12.53 -5.24 10.09
CA ALA A 232 -12.48 -6.65 10.45
C ALA A 232 -13.54 -7.46 9.67
N THR A 233 -14.78 -6.97 9.62
CA THR A 233 -15.90 -7.60 8.91
C THR A 233 -15.73 -7.69 7.39
N MET A 234 -15.11 -6.69 6.75
CA MET A 234 -14.87 -6.69 5.31
C MET A 234 -13.61 -7.48 4.94
N ALA A 235 -12.60 -7.46 5.81
CA ALA A 235 -11.35 -8.18 5.65
C ALA A 235 -11.45 -9.65 6.06
N GLU A 236 -12.42 -10.02 6.89
CA GLU A 236 -12.55 -11.32 7.52
C GLU A 236 -12.42 -12.48 6.52
N LYS A 237 -13.19 -12.43 5.42
CA LYS A 237 -13.12 -13.45 4.37
C LYS A 237 -11.71 -13.61 3.80
N SER A 238 -11.00 -12.51 3.59
CA SER A 238 -9.63 -12.53 3.06
C SER A 238 -8.63 -13.05 4.08
N ILE A 239 -8.83 -12.75 5.37
CA ILE A 239 -7.97 -13.22 6.46
C ILE A 239 -8.07 -14.75 6.59
N PHE A 240 -9.30 -15.30 6.61
CA PHE A 240 -9.51 -16.76 6.64
C PHE A 240 -8.95 -17.43 5.38
N ALA A 241 -9.25 -16.89 4.20
CA ALA A 241 -8.79 -17.46 2.94
C ALA A 241 -7.24 -17.47 2.84
N TYR A 242 -6.55 -16.45 3.39
CA TYR A 242 -5.09 -16.41 3.43
C TYR A 242 -4.52 -17.47 4.38
N GLN A 243 -5.11 -17.66 5.56
CA GLN A 243 -4.72 -18.73 6.48
C GLN A 243 -4.93 -20.12 5.86
N ASP A 244 -6.09 -20.35 5.22
CA ASP A 244 -6.38 -21.60 4.53
C ASP A 244 -5.36 -21.90 3.42
N ALA A 245 -4.97 -20.87 2.66
CA ALA A 245 -3.93 -21.01 1.64
C ALA A 245 -2.57 -21.34 2.29
N ALA A 246 -2.22 -20.69 3.40
CA ALA A 246 -1.00 -20.96 4.15
C ALA A 246 -0.96 -22.42 4.63
N HIS A 247 -2.04 -22.92 5.22
CA HIS A 247 -2.14 -24.32 5.66
C HIS A 247 -2.03 -25.31 4.48
N ARG A 248 -2.69 -25.03 3.33
CA ARG A 248 -2.51 -25.84 2.12
C ARG A 248 -1.05 -25.85 1.63
N GLY A 249 -0.35 -24.73 1.78
CA GLY A 249 1.06 -24.59 1.45
C GLY A 249 2.04 -25.12 2.52
N GLY A 250 1.54 -25.78 3.58
CA GLY A 250 2.35 -26.38 4.64
C GLY A 250 2.87 -25.39 5.68
N LEU A 251 2.29 -24.20 5.79
CA LEU A 251 2.62 -23.19 6.80
C LEU A 251 1.57 -23.23 7.92
N ASP A 252 2.01 -23.38 9.17
CA ASP A 252 1.13 -23.37 10.34
C ASP A 252 0.90 -21.95 10.85
N TYR A 253 0.22 -21.13 10.05
CA TYR A 253 -0.09 -19.75 10.39
C TYR A 253 -1.28 -19.64 11.33
N LYS A 254 -1.11 -18.85 12.40
CA LYS A 254 -2.24 -18.39 13.21
C LYS A 254 -3.11 -17.41 12.40
N LEU A 255 -4.38 -17.30 12.77
CA LEU A 255 -5.29 -16.38 12.10
C LEU A 255 -4.78 -14.93 12.18
N GLY A 256 -4.57 -14.30 11.01
CA GLY A 256 -3.98 -12.96 10.87
C GLY A 256 -2.46 -12.92 10.71
N GLU A 257 -1.75 -14.05 10.87
CA GLU A 257 -0.30 -14.11 10.69
C GLU A 257 0.09 -13.87 9.22
N GLY A 258 1.17 -13.10 9.00
CA GLY A 258 1.60 -12.72 7.66
C GLY A 258 0.75 -11.62 7.03
N LEU A 259 -0.18 -11.01 7.76
CA LEU A 259 -1.05 -9.94 7.27
C LEU A 259 -0.84 -8.63 8.02
N SER A 260 -1.12 -7.52 7.34
CA SER A 260 -1.32 -6.20 7.93
C SER A 260 -2.73 -5.72 7.62
N LEU A 261 -3.46 -5.30 8.65
CA LEU A 261 -4.84 -4.82 8.49
C LEU A 261 -4.86 -3.29 8.47
N GLY A 262 -5.49 -2.71 7.44
CA GLY A 262 -5.60 -1.28 7.22
C GLY A 262 -6.89 -0.66 7.69
N ILE A 263 -6.77 0.50 8.35
CA ILE A 263 -7.90 1.30 8.82
C ILE A 263 -7.59 2.76 8.52
N PHE A 264 -8.51 3.47 7.88
CA PHE A 264 -8.45 4.92 7.83
C PHE A 264 -8.90 5.49 9.18
N TYR A 265 -8.18 6.50 9.70
CA TYR A 265 -8.48 7.03 11.01
C TYR A 265 -8.40 8.55 11.09
N HIS A 266 -9.14 9.10 12.04
CA HIS A 266 -8.99 10.48 12.51
C HIS A 266 -9.30 10.55 14.00
N LEU A 267 -8.35 11.07 14.78
CA LEU A 267 -8.50 11.27 16.22
C LEU A 267 -9.00 12.68 16.53
N ALA A 268 -9.93 12.80 17.44
CA ALA A 268 -10.39 14.05 18.06
C ALA A 268 -10.90 13.77 19.46
N GLU A 269 -11.16 14.82 20.25
CA GLU A 269 -11.64 14.70 21.63
C GLU A 269 -13.05 14.08 21.71
N SER A 270 -13.83 14.13 20.62
CA SER A 270 -15.12 13.45 20.54
C SER A 270 -15.37 12.91 19.13
N ARG A 271 -16.26 11.91 19.06
CA ARG A 271 -16.67 11.30 17.79
C ARG A 271 -17.31 12.32 16.84
N GLU A 272 -18.16 13.20 17.35
CA GLU A 272 -18.85 14.24 16.56
C GLU A 272 -17.84 15.21 15.94
N ARG A 273 -16.80 15.57 16.71
CA ARG A 273 -15.73 16.42 16.20
C ARG A 273 -14.90 15.69 15.15
N ALA A 274 -14.49 14.46 15.41
CA ALA A 274 -13.73 13.64 14.48
C ALA A 274 -14.46 13.46 13.14
N VAL A 275 -15.73 13.11 13.18
CA VAL A 275 -16.57 12.95 11.97
C VAL A 275 -16.66 14.25 11.19
N ARG A 276 -16.92 15.36 11.85
CA ARG A 276 -17.02 16.68 11.20
C ARG A 276 -15.71 17.07 10.51
N GLU A 277 -14.57 16.82 11.17
CA GLU A 277 -13.24 17.19 10.63
C GLU A 277 -12.83 16.33 9.44
N ILE A 278 -13.07 15.00 9.48
CA ILE A 278 -12.62 14.07 8.44
C ILE A 278 -13.57 14.01 7.24
N THR A 279 -14.83 14.43 7.39
CA THR A 279 -15.85 14.30 6.32
C THR A 279 -15.38 14.83 4.96
N PRO A 280 -14.79 16.04 4.82
CA PRO A 280 -14.33 16.52 3.51
C PRO A 280 -13.25 15.63 2.88
N TRP A 281 -12.38 15.03 3.70
CA TRP A 281 -11.31 14.14 3.21
C TRP A 281 -11.85 12.76 2.86
N TYR A 282 -12.83 12.26 3.62
CA TYR A 282 -13.56 11.05 3.25
C TYR A 282 -14.27 11.23 1.89
N GLU A 283 -14.95 12.35 1.69
CA GLU A 283 -15.62 12.65 0.43
C GLU A 283 -14.62 12.75 -0.73
N GLU A 284 -13.46 13.36 -0.51
CA GLU A 284 -12.38 13.41 -1.51
C GLU A 284 -11.83 12.01 -1.83
N HIS A 285 -11.67 11.16 -0.82
CA HIS A 285 -11.28 9.77 -1.00
C HIS A 285 -12.27 9.00 -1.88
N VAL A 286 -13.58 9.18 -1.65
CA VAL A 286 -14.61 8.54 -2.49
C VAL A 286 -14.60 9.07 -3.92
N LYS A 287 -14.38 10.38 -4.13
CA LYS A 287 -14.25 10.96 -5.48
C LYS A 287 -13.11 10.34 -6.28
N MET A 288 -11.99 10.06 -5.62
CA MET A 288 -10.82 9.48 -6.25
C MET A 288 -10.95 7.96 -6.43
N PHE A 289 -11.27 7.23 -5.37
CA PHE A 289 -11.22 5.77 -5.36
C PHE A 289 -12.52 5.08 -5.77
N GLY A 290 -13.65 5.78 -5.73
CA GLY A 290 -14.93 5.24 -6.16
C GLY A 290 -14.91 4.77 -7.62
N PRO A 291 -14.50 5.62 -8.59
CA PRO A 291 -14.40 5.24 -9.99
C PRO A 291 -13.43 4.08 -10.28
N LEU A 292 -12.51 3.81 -9.38
CA LEU A 292 -11.54 2.73 -9.47
C LEU A 292 -12.01 1.41 -8.82
N GLY A 293 -13.22 1.42 -8.23
CA GLY A 293 -13.79 0.23 -7.59
C GLY A 293 -13.27 -0.07 -6.17
N PHE A 294 -12.58 0.89 -5.52
CA PHE A 294 -12.00 0.69 -4.18
C PHE A 294 -12.86 1.24 -3.04
N VAL A 295 -14.08 1.66 -3.33
CA VAL A 295 -15.07 2.04 -2.30
C VAL A 295 -16.12 0.93 -2.23
N PRO A 296 -16.08 0.05 -1.23
CA PRO A 296 -16.98 -1.10 -1.15
C PRO A 296 -18.45 -0.68 -1.02
N GLY A 297 -19.34 -1.44 -1.65
CA GLY A 297 -20.80 -1.26 -1.51
C GLY A 297 -21.37 -0.06 -2.27
N ILE A 298 -20.57 0.66 -3.07
CA ILE A 298 -21.06 1.75 -3.92
C ILE A 298 -21.71 1.16 -5.20
N THR A 299 -22.91 1.58 -5.52
CA THR A 299 -23.63 1.16 -6.74
C THR A 299 -23.19 2.02 -7.94
N PRO A 300 -23.44 1.58 -9.20
CA PRO A 300 -23.13 2.40 -10.38
C PRO A 300 -23.77 3.79 -10.36
N SER A 301 -25.02 3.91 -9.87
CA SER A 301 -25.70 5.21 -9.75
C SER A 301 -25.10 6.10 -8.68
N GLN A 302 -24.70 5.53 -7.54
CA GLN A 302 -23.99 6.24 -6.48
C GLN A 302 -22.59 6.67 -6.95
N LEU A 303 -21.91 5.80 -7.71
CA LEU A 303 -20.63 6.13 -8.31
C LEU A 303 -20.76 7.32 -9.27
N GLU A 304 -21.72 7.31 -10.17
CA GLU A 304 -21.99 8.44 -11.06
C GLU A 304 -22.28 9.73 -10.27
N ALA A 305 -23.10 9.64 -9.22
CA ALA A 305 -23.38 10.76 -8.34
C ALA A 305 -22.12 11.30 -7.64
N SER A 306 -21.20 10.41 -7.20
CA SER A 306 -19.97 10.79 -6.52
C SER A 306 -18.98 11.57 -7.40
N THR A 307 -19.08 11.43 -8.72
CA THR A 307 -18.24 12.18 -9.68
C THR A 307 -18.73 13.59 -9.97
N LYS A 308 -19.97 13.93 -9.56
CA LYS A 308 -20.61 15.22 -9.83
C LYS A 308 -20.55 16.10 -8.57
N ARG A 309 -20.26 17.39 -8.78
CA ARG A 309 -20.32 18.37 -7.68
C ARG A 309 -21.73 18.41 -7.08
N GLY A 310 -21.83 18.22 -5.76
CA GLY A 310 -23.12 18.25 -5.05
C GLY A 310 -24.09 17.12 -5.41
N GLY A 311 -23.65 16.06 -6.08
CA GLY A 311 -24.52 14.95 -6.49
C GLY A 311 -24.77 13.89 -5.41
N TRP A 312 -24.10 13.97 -4.28
CA TRP A 312 -24.06 12.89 -3.28
C TRP A 312 -25.40 12.60 -2.60
N ASP A 313 -26.06 13.62 -2.10
CA ASP A 313 -27.32 13.45 -1.37
C ASP A 313 -28.41 12.84 -2.27
N ALA A 314 -28.54 13.36 -3.49
CA ALA A 314 -29.51 12.83 -4.46
C ALA A 314 -29.17 11.41 -4.93
N GLY A 315 -27.87 11.06 -4.99
CA GLY A 315 -27.39 9.74 -5.38
C GLY A 315 -27.36 8.72 -4.24
N GLY A 316 -27.57 9.15 -2.99
CA GLY A 316 -27.49 8.27 -1.81
C GLY A 316 -26.11 7.64 -1.62
N VAL A 317 -25.02 8.39 -1.90
CA VAL A 317 -23.64 7.93 -1.69
C VAL A 317 -23.46 7.64 -0.20
N PRO A 318 -22.81 6.49 0.17
CA PRO A 318 -22.64 6.12 1.59
C PRO A 318 -21.88 7.21 2.36
N THR A 319 -22.33 7.50 3.56
CA THR A 319 -21.70 8.48 4.45
C THR A 319 -20.52 7.88 5.22
N LEU A 320 -19.69 8.73 5.80
CA LEU A 320 -18.61 8.32 6.69
C LEU A 320 -19.15 7.49 7.87
N GLU A 321 -20.30 7.86 8.45
CA GLU A 321 -20.90 7.12 9.56
C GLU A 321 -21.27 5.70 9.17
N HIS A 322 -21.66 5.46 7.93
CA HIS A 322 -21.88 4.11 7.42
C HIS A 322 -20.58 3.29 7.48
N TYR A 323 -19.47 3.82 6.96
CA TYR A 323 -18.19 3.13 6.94
C TYR A 323 -17.55 3.03 8.32
N ALA A 324 -17.74 3.99 9.20
CA ALA A 324 -17.33 3.89 10.59
C ALA A 324 -18.09 2.77 11.33
N ARG A 325 -19.38 2.59 11.03
CA ARG A 325 -20.21 1.53 11.64
C ARG A 325 -19.75 0.13 11.21
N VAL A 326 -19.32 -0.04 9.96
CA VAL A 326 -18.77 -1.32 9.47
C VAL A 326 -17.26 -1.45 9.74
N GLY A 327 -16.65 -0.48 10.43
CA GLY A 327 -15.27 -0.51 10.90
C GLY A 327 -14.19 -0.29 9.81
N ALA A 328 -14.57 0.17 8.62
CA ALA A 328 -13.61 0.51 7.56
C ALA A 328 -12.88 1.84 7.84
N TRP A 329 -13.52 2.70 8.61
CA TRP A 329 -13.01 3.98 9.05
C TRP A 329 -13.18 4.13 10.54
N PHE A 330 -12.22 4.80 11.18
CA PHE A 330 -12.31 5.18 12.58
C PHE A 330 -12.32 6.71 12.71
N ALA A 331 -13.27 7.26 13.44
CA ALA A 331 -13.34 8.67 13.78
C ALA A 331 -13.78 8.81 15.24
N GLY A 332 -12.90 9.30 16.12
CA GLY A 332 -13.20 9.39 17.54
C GLY A 332 -11.97 9.58 18.43
N PRO A 333 -12.13 9.48 19.76
CA PRO A 333 -11.04 9.66 20.70
C PRO A 333 -10.07 8.46 20.73
N PRO A 334 -8.80 8.67 21.14
CA PRO A 334 -7.76 7.64 21.14
C PRO A 334 -8.12 6.36 21.90
N GLU A 335 -8.78 6.47 23.05
CA GLU A 335 -9.19 5.33 23.88
C GLU A 335 -10.18 4.41 23.19
N GLU A 336 -11.06 4.95 22.34
CA GLU A 336 -11.97 4.14 21.53
C GLU A 336 -11.21 3.39 20.42
N LEU A 337 -10.18 4.01 19.82
CA LEU A 337 -9.31 3.33 18.86
C LEU A 337 -8.53 2.20 19.52
N VAL A 338 -7.98 2.43 20.71
CA VAL A 338 -7.32 1.38 21.51
C VAL A 338 -8.26 0.22 21.77
N ALA A 339 -9.50 0.52 22.23
CA ALA A 339 -10.51 -0.52 22.48
C ALA A 339 -10.81 -1.32 21.20
N TYR A 340 -10.98 -0.65 20.07
CA TYR A 340 -11.22 -1.29 18.78
C TYR A 340 -10.04 -2.19 18.34
N LEU A 341 -8.81 -1.72 18.42
CA LEU A 341 -7.62 -2.51 18.07
C LEU A 341 -7.46 -3.74 18.98
N LYS A 342 -7.82 -3.63 20.27
CA LYS A 342 -7.85 -4.80 21.19
C LYS A 342 -8.86 -5.86 20.78
N THR A 343 -9.99 -5.47 20.18
CA THR A 343 -10.94 -6.46 19.61
C THR A 343 -10.34 -7.21 18.42
N LEU A 344 -9.52 -6.53 17.60
CA LEU A 344 -8.82 -7.17 16.51
C LEU A 344 -7.74 -8.15 16.99
N GLU A 345 -6.99 -7.83 18.06
CA GLU A 345 -6.04 -8.76 18.68
C GLU A 345 -6.71 -10.06 19.14
N GLN A 346 -7.91 -9.94 19.72
CA GLN A 346 -8.70 -11.09 20.20
C GLN A 346 -9.22 -11.93 19.04
N ALA A 347 -9.74 -11.28 17.99
CA ALA A 347 -10.29 -11.96 16.82
C ALA A 347 -9.19 -12.63 15.97
N TYR A 348 -7.99 -12.03 15.88
CA TYR A 348 -6.91 -12.45 15.00
C TYR A 348 -5.60 -12.63 15.78
N PRO A 349 -5.41 -13.74 16.49
CA PRO A 349 -4.28 -13.94 17.41
C PRO A 349 -2.89 -13.93 16.74
N GLY A 350 -2.81 -14.09 15.43
CA GLY A 350 -1.59 -13.97 14.63
C GLY A 350 -1.33 -12.56 14.08
N LEU A 351 -2.27 -11.62 14.24
CA LEU A 351 -2.12 -10.26 13.71
C LEU A 351 -1.08 -9.48 14.50
N GLU A 352 0.04 -9.18 13.85
CA GLU A 352 1.14 -8.40 14.41
C GLU A 352 1.19 -6.97 13.86
N HIS A 353 0.78 -6.79 12.61
CA HIS A 353 0.87 -5.54 11.88
C HIS A 353 -0.48 -4.87 11.66
N VAL A 354 -0.55 -3.57 11.93
CA VAL A 354 -1.65 -2.71 11.49
C VAL A 354 -1.11 -1.51 10.73
N HIS A 355 -1.83 -1.06 9.71
CA HIS A 355 -1.53 0.20 9.05
C HIS A 355 -2.70 1.15 9.21
N LEU A 356 -2.46 2.20 9.97
CA LEU A 356 -3.43 3.24 10.26
C LEU A 356 -3.10 4.44 9.37
N SER A 357 -3.99 4.77 8.44
CA SER A 357 -3.71 5.73 7.38
C SER A 357 -4.67 6.93 7.46
N ASN A 358 -4.14 8.11 7.16
CA ASN A 358 -5.00 9.26 6.96
C ASN A 358 -5.64 9.21 5.57
N SER A 359 -6.79 9.83 5.46
CA SER A 359 -7.54 9.88 4.21
C SER A 359 -6.83 10.69 3.12
N MET A 360 -7.17 10.41 1.87
CA MET A 360 -6.79 11.23 0.72
C MET A 360 -7.16 12.70 0.96
N GLY A 361 -6.24 13.61 0.61
CA GLY A 361 -6.45 15.05 0.78
C GLY A 361 -6.19 15.59 2.18
N THR A 362 -5.92 14.75 3.20
CA THR A 362 -5.55 15.26 4.52
C THR A 362 -4.32 16.17 4.43
N PRO A 363 -4.41 17.43 4.91
CA PRO A 363 -3.28 18.36 4.86
C PRO A 363 -2.08 17.87 5.67
N GLN A 364 -0.86 18.25 5.23
CA GLN A 364 0.38 17.86 5.91
C GLN A 364 0.33 18.13 7.41
N LYS A 365 -0.08 19.35 7.82
CA LYS A 365 -0.15 19.73 9.24
C LYS A 365 -1.02 18.75 10.04
N VAL A 366 -2.20 18.42 9.52
CA VAL A 366 -3.13 17.50 10.20
C VAL A 366 -2.55 16.09 10.23
N MET A 367 -1.94 15.60 9.15
CA MET A 367 -1.29 14.28 9.14
C MET A 367 -0.22 14.17 10.23
N LEU A 368 0.63 15.18 10.38
CA LEU A 368 1.68 15.18 11.41
C LEU A 368 1.09 15.20 12.83
N GLU A 369 0.04 15.98 13.06
CA GLU A 369 -0.69 16.01 14.34
C GLU A 369 -1.31 14.63 14.66
N GLN A 370 -1.96 14.00 13.68
CA GLN A 370 -2.57 12.67 13.83
C GLN A 370 -1.53 11.58 14.08
N LEU A 371 -0.41 11.57 13.34
CA LEU A 371 0.68 10.62 13.55
C LEU A 371 1.31 10.78 14.94
N ALA A 372 1.57 12.01 15.36
CA ALA A 372 2.11 12.27 16.68
C ALA A 372 1.14 11.86 17.80
N TRP A 373 -0.14 12.11 17.64
CA TRP A 373 -1.17 11.75 18.63
C TRP A 373 -1.31 10.23 18.75
N LEU A 374 -1.42 9.53 17.64
CA LEU A 374 -1.45 8.06 17.61
C LEU A 374 -0.19 7.45 18.26
N GLY A 375 0.99 8.00 17.93
CA GLY A 375 2.26 7.55 18.50
C GLY A 375 2.36 7.77 20.03
N LYS A 376 1.73 8.81 20.56
CA LYS A 376 1.78 9.13 22.00
C LYS A 376 0.72 8.41 22.81
N GLU A 377 -0.49 8.23 22.31
CA GLU A 377 -1.63 7.77 23.11
C GLU A 377 -2.15 6.38 22.74
N VAL A 378 -1.96 5.93 21.48
CA VAL A 378 -2.47 4.63 21.05
C VAL A 378 -1.37 3.56 21.02
N MET A 379 -0.26 3.81 20.35
CA MET A 379 0.80 2.80 20.18
C MET A 379 1.39 2.26 21.49
N PRO A 380 1.60 3.06 22.54
CA PRO A 380 2.15 2.57 23.80
C PRO A 380 1.31 1.48 24.49
N GLU A 381 0.00 1.45 24.25
CA GLU A 381 -0.92 0.44 24.79
C GLU A 381 -0.67 -0.98 24.24
N PHE A 382 0.14 -1.09 23.17
CA PHE A 382 0.48 -2.32 22.47
C PHE A 382 1.98 -2.65 22.51
N THR A 383 2.85 -1.64 22.64
CA THR A 383 4.31 -1.80 22.49
C THR A 383 5.07 -1.86 23.81
N ARG A 384 4.45 -1.54 24.96
CA ARG A 384 5.06 -1.56 26.31
C ARG A 384 4.92 -2.90 27.03
N ARG A 385 4.57 -3.97 26.33
CA ARG A 385 4.37 -5.30 26.94
C ARG A 385 5.65 -6.14 26.92
#